data_af80c853b3ccfad0ee808013ef9f2707
#
_entry.id   af80c853b3ccfad0ee808013ef9f2707
#
_cell.length_a   1.000
_cell.length_b   1.000
_cell.length_c   1.000
_cell.angle_alpha   90.00
_cell.angle_beta   90.00
_cell.angle_gamma   90.00
#
_symmetry.space_group_name_H-M   'P 1'
#
loop_
_entity.id
_entity.type
_entity.pdbx_description
1 polymer ?
#
loop_
_entity_poly.entity_id
_entity_poly.type
_entity_poly.pdbx_seq_one_letter_code
_entity_poly.pdbx_strand_id
1 'polypeptide(L)'
;MVVTKSELIDAVVAVIRNLASDGILPRDLATEPIGEASSLASLALDSMGRMDLLAAVDERLGIYIPEDKLTPEMTLGELGELLSTSQRAD
;
A
#
# COMPACT_ATOMS: atom_id res chain seq x y z
N MET A 1 -4.83 8.45 -18.10
CA MET A 1 -3.37 8.56 -17.90
C MET A 1 -2.91 7.45 -16.96
N VAL A 2 -1.81 6.79 -17.32
CA VAL A 2 -1.27 5.70 -16.50
C VAL A 2 -0.23 6.24 -15.53
N VAL A 3 -0.36 5.87 -14.25
CA VAL A 3 0.57 6.26 -13.21
C VAL A 3 1.75 5.29 -13.22
N THR A 4 2.97 5.80 -13.06
CA THR A 4 4.16 4.93 -13.06
C THR A 4 4.22 4.12 -11.77
N LYS A 5 5.00 3.02 -11.80
CA LYS A 5 5.22 2.19 -10.62
C LYS A 5 5.78 3.01 -9.46
N SER A 6 6.74 3.90 -9.75
CA SER A 6 7.34 4.76 -8.72
C SER A 6 6.30 5.66 -8.06
N GLU A 7 5.42 6.25 -8.86
CA GLU A 7 4.35 7.10 -8.35
C GLU A 7 3.36 6.29 -7.50
N LEU A 8 3.10 5.04 -7.90
CA LEU A 8 2.21 4.17 -7.15
C LEU A 8 2.82 3.80 -5.79
N ILE A 9 4.11 3.51 -5.75
CA ILE A 9 4.80 3.23 -4.50
C ILE A 9 4.74 4.45 -3.58
N ASP A 10 5.01 5.63 -4.10
CA ASP A 10 4.93 6.86 -3.32
C ASP A 10 3.51 7.10 -2.79
N ALA A 11 2.50 6.80 -3.62
CA ALA A 11 1.11 6.94 -3.20
C ALA A 11 0.75 5.97 -2.08
N VAL A 12 1.25 4.73 -2.16
CA VAL A 12 1.02 3.73 -1.11
C VAL A 12 1.68 4.16 0.19
N VAL A 13 2.91 4.67 0.11
CA VAL A 13 3.60 5.18 1.30
C VAL A 13 2.78 6.31 1.94
N ALA A 14 2.27 7.22 1.12
CA ALA A 14 1.45 8.32 1.62
C ALA A 14 0.18 7.81 2.31
N VAL A 15 -0.46 6.80 1.73
CA VAL A 15 -1.66 6.18 2.32
C VAL A 15 -1.31 5.56 3.68
N ILE A 16 -0.20 4.81 3.74
CA ILE A 16 0.24 4.19 5.00
C ILE A 16 0.48 5.26 6.07
N ARG A 17 1.16 6.34 5.72
CA ARG A 17 1.42 7.41 6.67
C ARG A 17 0.15 8.09 7.16
N ASN A 18 -0.81 8.29 6.28
CA ASN A 18 -2.10 8.87 6.66
C ASN A 18 -2.88 7.95 7.59
N LEU A 19 -2.91 6.65 7.30
CA LEU A 19 -3.59 5.69 8.16
C LEU A 19 -2.91 5.60 9.53
N ALA A 20 -1.59 5.69 9.56
CA ALA A 20 -0.85 5.70 10.82
C ALA A 20 -1.16 6.97 11.64
N SER A 21 -1.23 8.12 10.98
CA SER A 21 -1.56 9.38 11.63
C SER A 21 -2.98 9.35 12.20
N ASP A 22 -3.89 8.66 11.53
CA ASP A 22 -5.28 8.54 11.98
C ASP A 22 -5.46 7.46 13.04
N GLY A 23 -4.40 6.73 13.38
CA GLY A 23 -4.46 5.67 14.39
C GLY A 23 -5.02 4.35 13.86
N ILE A 24 -5.25 4.23 12.57
CA ILE A 24 -5.76 2.98 11.95
C ILE A 24 -4.64 1.96 11.82
N LEU A 25 -3.44 2.41 11.48
CA LEU A 25 -2.23 1.59 11.47
C LEU A 25 -1.31 2.02 12.61
N PRO A 26 -0.29 1.20 12.96
CA PRO A 26 0.65 1.57 14.02
C PRO A 26 1.24 2.96 13.79
N ARG A 27 1.23 3.78 14.82
CA ARG A 27 1.67 5.17 14.72
C ARG A 27 3.11 5.36 14.29
N ASP A 28 3.96 4.38 14.59
CA ASP A 28 5.37 4.42 14.19
C ASP A 28 5.51 4.55 12.67
N LEU A 29 4.54 4.04 11.92
CA LEU A 29 4.57 4.10 10.47
C LEU A 29 4.39 5.51 9.92
N ALA A 30 4.02 6.47 10.77
CA ALA A 30 3.92 7.86 10.33
C ALA A 30 5.31 8.48 10.13
N THR A 31 6.33 7.98 10.83
CA THR A 31 7.66 8.57 10.82
C THR A 31 8.79 7.61 10.48
N GLU A 32 8.57 6.30 10.59
CA GLU A 32 9.62 5.32 10.27
C GLU A 32 9.96 5.35 8.78
N PRO A 33 11.23 5.07 8.43
CA PRO A 33 11.59 4.95 7.02
C PRO A 33 10.80 3.82 6.37
N ILE A 34 10.14 4.13 5.27
CA ILE A 34 9.38 3.16 4.48
C ILE A 34 9.88 3.27 3.05
N GLY A 35 10.28 2.16 2.48
CA GLY A 35 10.79 2.15 1.13
C GLY A 35 10.27 0.99 0.30
N GLU A 36 10.74 0.92 -0.92
CA GLU A 36 10.35 -0.11 -1.88
C GLU A 36 10.63 -1.51 -1.37
N ALA A 37 11.72 -1.68 -0.61
CA ALA A 37 12.11 -2.98 -0.07
C ALA A 37 11.40 -3.36 1.22
N SER A 38 10.60 -2.46 1.80
CA SER A 38 9.86 -2.76 3.03
C SER A 38 8.77 -3.78 2.74
N SER A 39 8.73 -4.86 3.52
CA SER A 39 7.67 -5.86 3.37
C SER A 39 6.48 -5.50 4.25
N LEU A 40 5.31 -6.03 3.90
CA LEU A 40 4.11 -5.78 4.71
C LEU A 40 4.29 -6.30 6.14
N ALA A 41 4.97 -7.43 6.29
CA ALA A 41 5.26 -7.98 7.62
C ALA A 41 6.18 -7.06 8.42
N SER A 42 7.19 -6.47 7.77
CA SER A 42 8.12 -5.57 8.45
C SER A 42 7.44 -4.28 8.89
N LEU A 43 6.32 -3.93 8.25
CA LEU A 43 5.53 -2.76 8.62
C LEU A 43 4.45 -3.13 9.65
N ALA A 44 4.48 -4.35 10.16
CA ALA A 44 3.51 -4.84 11.13
C ALA A 44 2.06 -4.79 10.64
N LEU A 45 1.87 -4.97 9.33
CA LEU A 45 0.53 -5.00 8.73
C LEU A 45 -0.02 -6.42 8.81
N ASP A 46 -0.96 -6.63 9.74
CA ASP A 46 -1.68 -7.89 9.85
C ASP A 46 -2.82 -7.94 8.81
N SER A 47 -3.67 -8.95 8.88
CA SER A 47 -4.81 -9.09 7.95
C SER A 47 -5.67 -7.83 7.92
N MET A 48 -6.01 -7.31 9.08
CA MET A 48 -6.86 -6.13 9.17
C MET A 48 -6.14 -4.91 8.61
N GLY A 49 -4.86 -4.75 8.93
CA GLY A 49 -4.07 -3.64 8.41
C GLY A 49 -3.98 -3.68 6.89
N ARG A 50 -3.79 -4.87 6.33
CA ARG A 50 -3.75 -5.03 4.87
C ARG A 50 -5.09 -4.67 4.23
N MET A 51 -6.20 -5.08 4.87
CA MET A 51 -7.53 -4.74 4.37
C MET A 51 -7.78 -3.23 4.43
N ASP A 52 -7.36 -2.60 5.52
CA ASP A 52 -7.48 -1.15 5.65
C ASP A 52 -6.67 -0.43 4.58
N LEU A 53 -5.47 -0.94 4.31
CA LEU A 53 -4.61 -0.37 3.28
C LEU A 53 -5.26 -0.50 1.90
N LEU A 54 -5.78 -1.68 1.58
CA LEU A 54 -6.41 -1.89 0.28
C LEU A 54 -7.66 -1.04 0.10
N ALA A 55 -8.46 -0.88 1.14
CA ALA A 55 -9.63 -0.03 1.08
C ALA A 55 -9.25 1.43 0.82
N ALA A 56 -8.20 1.91 1.47
CA ALA A 56 -7.72 3.28 1.27
C ALA A 56 -7.12 3.47 -0.12
N VAL A 57 -6.41 2.46 -0.62
CA VAL A 57 -5.85 2.50 -1.98
C VAL A 57 -6.97 2.56 -3.01
N ASP A 58 -8.00 1.73 -2.85
CA ASP A 58 -9.16 1.75 -3.74
C ASP A 58 -9.82 3.12 -3.73
N GLU A 59 -10.03 3.68 -2.54
CA GLU A 59 -10.68 4.98 -2.40
C GLU A 59 -9.86 6.10 -3.03
N ARG A 60 -8.55 6.08 -2.87
CA ARG A 60 -7.68 7.19 -3.32
C ARG A 60 -7.18 7.05 -4.73
N LEU A 61 -6.88 5.82 -5.15
CA LEU A 61 -6.29 5.57 -6.46
C LEU A 61 -7.27 4.97 -7.45
N GLY A 62 -8.41 4.50 -6.95
CA GLY A 62 -9.40 3.86 -7.81
C GLY A 62 -8.94 2.50 -8.32
N ILE A 63 -8.01 1.85 -7.63
CA ILE A 63 -7.48 0.55 -8.01
C ILE A 63 -7.90 -0.48 -6.98
N TYR A 64 -8.67 -1.46 -7.39
CA TYR A 64 -9.12 -2.53 -6.51
C TYR A 64 -8.19 -3.73 -6.61
N ILE A 65 -7.70 -4.19 -5.48
CA ILE A 65 -6.88 -5.40 -5.36
C ILE A 65 -7.57 -6.33 -4.35
N PRO A 66 -7.87 -7.57 -4.70
CA PRO A 66 -8.39 -8.53 -3.73
C PRO A 66 -7.36 -8.78 -2.63
N GLU A 67 -7.82 -8.91 -1.40
CA GLU A 67 -6.94 -9.08 -0.24
C GLU A 67 -6.08 -10.34 -0.35
N ASP A 68 -6.58 -11.40 -0.97
CA ASP A 68 -5.84 -12.65 -1.12
C ASP A 68 -4.64 -12.56 -2.07
N LYS A 69 -4.50 -11.45 -2.78
CA LYS A 69 -3.31 -11.20 -3.61
C LYS A 69 -2.12 -10.72 -2.79
N LEU A 70 -2.34 -10.31 -1.55
CA LEU A 70 -1.28 -9.81 -0.70
C LEU A 70 -0.76 -10.91 0.21
N THR A 71 0.56 -10.96 0.37
CA THR A 71 1.22 -11.87 1.31
C THR A 71 2.04 -11.05 2.29
N PRO A 72 2.33 -11.61 3.49
CA PRO A 72 3.14 -10.87 4.47
C PRO A 72 4.54 -10.53 3.95
N GLU A 73 5.10 -11.35 3.09
CA GLU A 73 6.44 -11.16 2.55
C GLU A 73 6.48 -10.15 1.39
N MET A 74 5.32 -9.76 0.87
CA MET A 74 5.25 -8.82 -0.25
C MET A 74 5.87 -7.48 0.15
N THR A 75 6.73 -6.94 -0.71
CA THR A 75 7.33 -5.63 -0.49
C THR A 75 6.46 -4.55 -1.13
N LEU A 76 6.71 -3.30 -0.76
CA LEU A 76 5.99 -2.18 -1.37
C LEU A 76 6.31 -2.09 -2.86
N GLY A 77 7.53 -2.47 -3.26
CA GLY A 77 7.87 -2.54 -4.68
C GLY A 77 7.00 -3.54 -5.42
N GLU A 78 6.79 -4.71 -4.82
CA GLU A 78 5.91 -5.73 -5.40
C GLU A 78 4.46 -5.28 -5.42
N LEU A 79 4.01 -4.59 -4.37
CA LEU A 79 2.67 -4.04 -4.34
C LEU A 79 2.50 -2.97 -5.41
N GLY A 80 3.50 -2.12 -5.61
CA GLY A 80 3.48 -1.13 -6.67
C GLY A 80 3.38 -1.77 -8.05
N GLU A 81 4.10 -2.88 -8.26
CA GLU A 81 4.02 -3.65 -9.49
C GLU A 81 2.60 -4.20 -9.70
N LEU A 82 2.04 -4.78 -8.66
CA LEU A 82 0.68 -5.31 -8.71
C LEU A 82 -0.34 -4.23 -9.02
N LEU A 83 -0.21 -3.07 -8.39
CA LEU A 83 -1.08 -1.93 -8.66
C LEU A 83 -0.93 -1.45 -10.10
N SER A 84 0.31 -1.41 -10.59
CA SER A 84 0.58 -0.99 -11.96
C SER A 84 -0.11 -1.89 -12.97
N THR A 85 -0.06 -3.20 -12.75
CA THR A 85 -0.71 -4.16 -13.66
C THR A 85 -2.22 -4.21 -13.51
N SER A 86 -2.75 -3.66 -12.41
CA SER A 86 -4.19 -3.64 -12.14
C SER A 86 -4.87 -2.35 -12.56
N GLN A 87 -4.11 -1.38 -13.04
CA GLN A 87 -4.68 -0.13 -13.54
C GLN A 87 -5.50 -0.38 -14.80
N ARG A 88 -6.63 0.30 -14.90
CA ARG A 88 -7.43 0.24 -16.10
C ARG A 88 -6.95 1.28 -17.09
N ALA A 89 -6.93 0.93 -18.35
CA ALA A 89 -6.42 1.79 -19.41
C ALA A 89 -7.50 2.64 -20.08
N ASP A 90 -8.67 2.69 -19.56
CA ASP A 90 -9.77 3.45 -20.14
C ASP A 90 -9.88 4.87 -19.64
#